data_84050149c3bbf54d12fdbfb30827fac6
#
_entry.id   84050149c3bbf54d12fdbfb30827fac6
#
_cell.length_a   1.000
_cell.length_b   1.000
_cell.length_c   1.000
_cell.angle_alpha   90.00
_cell.angle_beta   90.00
_cell.angle_gamma   90.00
#
_symmetry.space_group_name_H-M   'P 1'
#
loop_
_entity.id
_entity.type
_entity.pdbx_description
1 polymer ?
#
loop_
_entity_poly.entity_id
_entity_poly.type
_entity_poly.pdbx_seq_one_letter_code
_entity_poly.pdbx_strand_id
1 'polypeptide(L)'
;MKNESRKNDRGSFKKSIYQGIYNSLVIIMAALFLVGGFIFKTNAHENEFIVYEDYYRKNDQALTVSSDNKGRLKKTAYLTFDDGPSDRTDEVLDILKENDINATFFLIGNQINKSTKKTLKRLVKEGNQVAVHTYCHEADCIYDSADTYYNDVMKAAKRIKKYTGVDPKFYRFPWGSVNGYIKNYRKDIIMRLKKEGFEYCDWNVSGEDSIRSQRARQIINNVKSNYKVYNEPVILLHDANARKETVKALPVIIKMYKDAGYSFDIIENRNKPCQWKPY
;
A
#
# COMPACT_ATOMS: atom_id res chain seq x y z
N MET A 1 -44.33 -9.84 -37.77
CA MET A 1 -43.16 -8.97 -37.69
C MET A 1 -43.50 -7.56 -37.15
N LYS A 2 -44.10 -7.43 -35.95
CA LYS A 2 -44.40 -6.10 -35.33
C LYS A 2 -44.15 -6.04 -33.84
N ASN A 3 -43.52 -7.06 -33.22
CA ASN A 3 -43.32 -7.10 -31.74
C ASN A 3 -41.88 -7.02 -31.26
N GLU A 4 -40.87 -6.99 -32.13
CA GLU A 4 -39.46 -6.91 -31.71
C GLU A 4 -38.91 -5.49 -31.65
N SER A 5 -39.50 -4.51 -32.37
CA SER A 5 -39.04 -3.12 -32.38
C SER A 5 -39.32 -2.35 -31.06
N ARG A 6 -40.32 -2.78 -30.28
CA ARG A 6 -40.72 -2.08 -29.03
C ARG A 6 -39.88 -2.46 -27.78
N LYS A 7 -39.10 -3.53 -27.81
CA LYS A 7 -38.24 -3.91 -26.68
C LYS A 7 -36.91 -3.18 -26.67
N ASN A 8 -36.37 -2.83 -27.84
CA ASN A 8 -35.08 -2.12 -27.91
C ASN A 8 -35.20 -0.64 -27.54
N ASP A 9 -36.34 -0.01 -27.74
CA ASP A 9 -36.55 1.41 -27.44
C ASP A 9 -36.60 1.69 -25.91
N ARG A 10 -37.17 0.77 -25.13
CA ARG A 10 -37.25 0.92 -23.66
C ARG A 10 -35.90 0.77 -22.93
N GLY A 11 -34.96 0.01 -23.49
CA GLY A 11 -33.61 -0.15 -22.96
C GLY A 11 -32.74 1.08 -23.19
N SER A 12 -32.84 1.67 -24.38
CA SER A 12 -32.14 2.89 -24.77
C SER A 12 -32.62 4.11 -23.96
N PHE A 13 -33.95 4.22 -23.79
CA PHE A 13 -34.59 5.32 -23.05
C PHE A 13 -34.23 5.29 -21.56
N LYS A 14 -34.20 4.11 -20.92
CA LYS A 14 -33.76 3.97 -19.52
C LYS A 14 -32.27 4.32 -19.35
N LYS A 15 -31.40 3.89 -20.26
CA LYS A 15 -29.96 4.26 -20.21
C LYS A 15 -29.76 5.77 -20.31
N SER A 16 -30.51 6.45 -21.19
CA SER A 16 -30.45 7.91 -21.34
C SER A 16 -30.93 8.65 -20.09
N ILE A 17 -31.98 8.17 -19.40
CA ILE A 17 -32.49 8.78 -18.17
C ILE A 17 -31.47 8.60 -17.01
N TYR A 18 -30.88 7.41 -16.85
CA TYR A 18 -29.86 7.19 -15.80
C TYR A 18 -28.60 8.01 -16.05
N GLN A 19 -28.19 8.18 -17.31
CA GLN A 19 -27.07 9.04 -17.68
C GLN A 19 -27.37 10.51 -17.40
N GLY A 20 -28.60 10.96 -17.68
CA GLY A 20 -29.07 12.32 -17.39
C GLY A 20 -29.11 12.61 -15.87
N ILE A 21 -29.62 11.68 -15.07
CA ILE A 21 -29.67 11.79 -13.59
C ILE A 21 -28.26 11.79 -13.00
N TYR A 22 -27.38 10.94 -13.48
CA TYR A 22 -25.98 10.88 -13.05
C TYR A 22 -25.26 12.19 -13.35
N ASN A 23 -25.38 12.72 -14.56
CA ASN A 23 -24.77 14.00 -14.94
C ASN A 23 -25.35 15.18 -14.15
N SER A 24 -26.65 15.17 -13.83
CA SER A 24 -27.28 16.20 -13.00
C SER A 24 -26.81 16.15 -11.54
N LEU A 25 -26.62 14.96 -10.96
CA LEU A 25 -26.08 14.79 -9.61
C LEU A 25 -24.62 15.23 -9.52
N VAL A 26 -23.80 14.95 -10.53
CA VAL A 26 -22.41 15.41 -10.61
C VAL A 26 -22.36 16.95 -10.70
N ILE A 27 -23.25 17.59 -11.47
CA ILE A 27 -23.32 19.05 -11.59
C ILE A 27 -23.81 19.70 -10.28
N ILE A 28 -24.77 19.10 -9.57
CA ILE A 28 -25.28 19.61 -8.28
C ILE A 28 -24.19 19.47 -7.20
N MET A 29 -23.44 18.38 -7.19
CA MET A 29 -22.29 18.23 -6.27
C MET A 29 -21.19 19.26 -6.58
N ALA A 30 -20.86 19.47 -7.84
CA ALA A 30 -19.90 20.50 -8.24
C ALA A 30 -20.35 21.93 -7.87
N ALA A 31 -21.66 22.25 -7.96
CA ALA A 31 -22.21 23.55 -7.60
C ALA A 31 -22.19 23.80 -6.08
N LEU A 32 -22.38 22.77 -5.26
CA LEU A 32 -22.29 22.90 -3.79
C LEU A 32 -20.85 23.12 -3.30
N PHE A 33 -19.83 22.72 -4.08
CA PHE A 33 -18.42 22.96 -3.78
C PHE A 33 -17.93 24.36 -4.18
N LEU A 34 -18.62 25.05 -5.09
CA LEU A 34 -18.25 26.40 -5.53
C LEU A 34 -18.56 27.50 -4.51
N VAL A 35 -19.38 27.23 -3.50
CA VAL A 35 -19.72 28.20 -2.45
C VAL A 35 -18.69 28.19 -1.31
N GLY A 36 -17.82 27.19 -1.23
CA GLY A 36 -16.81 27.03 -0.16
C GLY A 36 -15.36 27.38 -0.53
N GLY A 37 -15.10 27.90 -1.72
CA GLY A 37 -13.76 28.46 -2.07
C GLY A 37 -12.63 27.48 -2.26
N PHE A 38 -12.88 26.17 -2.52
CA PHE A 38 -11.85 25.18 -2.85
C PHE A 38 -12.11 24.53 -4.20
N ILE A 39 -11.23 24.81 -5.17
CA ILE A 39 -11.22 24.12 -6.46
C ILE A 39 -10.44 22.81 -6.26
N PHE A 40 -11.14 21.68 -6.09
CA PHE A 40 -10.55 20.36 -6.21
C PHE A 40 -10.60 19.90 -7.68
N LYS A 41 -9.45 19.85 -8.33
CA LYS A 41 -9.27 19.09 -9.57
C LYS A 41 -9.14 17.62 -9.16
N THR A 42 -10.24 16.89 -9.09
CA THR A 42 -10.24 15.47 -8.73
C THR A 42 -9.93 14.63 -9.96
N ASN A 43 -8.80 13.94 -9.97
CA ASN A 43 -8.64 12.76 -10.82
C ASN A 43 -9.54 11.65 -10.26
N ALA A 44 -10.40 11.07 -11.09
CA ALA A 44 -11.35 10.02 -10.67
C ALA A 44 -10.67 8.81 -9.97
N HIS A 45 -9.41 8.54 -10.27
CA HIS A 45 -8.61 7.49 -9.64
C HIS A 45 -8.23 7.76 -8.17
N GLU A 46 -8.06 9.01 -7.74
CA GLU A 46 -7.70 9.33 -6.35
C GLU A 46 -8.88 9.15 -5.39
N ASN A 47 -10.11 9.39 -5.84
CA ASN A 47 -11.30 9.26 -5.00
C ASN A 47 -11.70 7.80 -4.72
N GLU A 48 -11.50 6.88 -5.67
CA GLU A 48 -11.69 5.45 -5.40
C GLU A 48 -10.73 4.94 -4.31
N PHE A 49 -9.50 5.41 -4.30
CA PHE A 49 -8.48 4.99 -3.33
C PHE A 49 -8.84 5.38 -1.89
N ILE A 50 -9.34 6.60 -1.67
CA ILE A 50 -9.73 7.11 -0.33
C ILE A 50 -10.94 6.35 0.23
N VAL A 51 -11.92 6.00 -0.60
CA VAL A 51 -13.11 5.23 -0.19
C VAL A 51 -12.73 3.81 0.22
N TYR A 52 -11.75 3.20 -0.46
CA TYR A 52 -11.24 1.87 -0.11
C TYR A 52 -10.55 1.85 1.27
N GLU A 53 -9.73 2.83 1.62
CA GLU A 53 -9.05 2.88 2.92
C GLU A 53 -10.03 2.96 4.10
N ASP A 54 -11.09 3.74 4.02
CA ASP A 54 -12.05 3.90 5.12
C ASP A 54 -12.89 2.64 5.40
N TYR A 55 -13.18 1.85 4.39
CA TYR A 55 -13.91 0.59 4.55
C TYR A 55 -13.06 -0.48 5.26
N TYR A 56 -11.79 -0.59 4.93
CA TYR A 56 -10.89 -1.60 5.51
C TYR A 56 -10.49 -1.30 6.95
N ARG A 57 -10.48 -0.04 7.34
CA ARG A 57 -10.28 0.41 8.74
C ARG A 57 -11.23 -0.27 9.74
N LYS A 58 -12.47 -0.55 9.33
CA LYS A 58 -13.50 -1.10 10.23
C LYS A 58 -13.39 -2.61 10.45
N ASN A 59 -12.74 -3.34 9.56
CA ASN A 59 -12.75 -4.81 9.56
C ASN A 59 -11.48 -5.47 10.13
N ASP A 60 -10.37 -4.74 10.27
CA ASP A 60 -9.10 -5.30 10.78
C ASP A 60 -8.98 -5.22 12.32
N GLN A 61 -9.87 -4.49 13.01
CA GLN A 61 -9.86 -4.32 14.48
C GLN A 61 -10.07 -5.61 15.28
N ALA A 62 -10.55 -6.69 14.65
CA ALA A 62 -11.02 -7.88 15.36
C ALA A 62 -9.98 -9.00 15.53
N LEU A 63 -8.73 -8.84 15.08
CA LEU A 63 -7.90 -10.02 14.79
C LEU A 63 -6.45 -9.95 15.25
N THR A 64 -6.10 -9.57 16.46
CA THR A 64 -4.86 -10.12 17.08
C THR A 64 -4.62 -9.45 18.43
N VAL A 65 -4.85 -10.19 19.47
CA VAL A 65 -4.50 -9.78 20.83
C VAL A 65 -3.34 -10.67 21.27
N SER A 66 -2.11 -10.17 21.20
CA SER A 66 -1.01 -10.73 21.98
C SER A 66 -0.88 -9.95 23.29
N SER A 67 -0.75 -10.63 24.42
CA SER A 67 -0.52 -10.00 25.72
C SER A 67 0.93 -10.19 26.18
N ASP A 68 1.47 -9.21 26.90
CA ASP A 68 2.76 -9.36 27.61
C ASP A 68 2.58 -10.29 28.85
N ASN A 69 3.70 -10.66 29.51
CA ASN A 69 3.72 -11.48 30.71
C ASN A 69 2.93 -10.88 31.89
N LYS A 70 2.38 -9.68 31.77
CA LYS A 70 1.52 -8.99 32.74
C LYS A 70 0.07 -8.86 32.27
N GLY A 71 -0.32 -9.56 31.18
CA GLY A 71 -1.67 -9.52 30.62
C GLY A 71 -2.01 -8.22 29.87
N ARG A 72 -1.02 -7.33 29.60
CA ARG A 72 -1.24 -6.13 28.82
C ARG A 72 -1.10 -6.42 27.33
N LEU A 73 -1.92 -5.80 26.51
CA LEU A 73 -1.84 -5.89 25.06
C LEU A 73 -0.46 -5.40 24.58
N LYS A 74 0.30 -6.28 23.93
CA LYS A 74 1.53 -5.90 23.24
C LYS A 74 1.16 -5.06 22.03
N LYS A 75 1.71 -3.85 21.95
CA LYS A 75 1.55 -2.96 20.80
C LYS A 75 2.82 -3.00 19.96
N THR A 76 2.71 -3.42 18.71
CA THR A 76 3.85 -3.49 17.79
C THR A 76 3.51 -2.78 16.49
N ALA A 77 4.27 -1.76 16.12
CA ALA A 77 4.14 -1.05 14.86
C ALA A 77 5.09 -1.65 13.81
N TYR A 78 4.59 -1.82 12.59
CA TYR A 78 5.34 -2.35 11.46
C TYR A 78 5.51 -1.25 10.42
N LEU A 79 6.70 -0.63 10.40
CA LEU A 79 7.05 0.33 9.33
C LEU A 79 7.30 -0.44 8.04
N THR A 80 6.68 0.00 6.96
CA THR A 80 6.88 -0.58 5.63
C THR A 80 7.18 0.51 4.62
N PHE A 81 8.14 0.27 3.73
CA PHE A 81 8.57 1.19 2.69
C PHE A 81 8.44 0.53 1.33
N ASP A 82 7.72 1.19 0.42
CA ASP A 82 7.51 0.75 -0.96
C ASP A 82 8.39 1.55 -1.93
N ASP A 83 8.59 1.03 -3.14
CA ASP A 83 9.26 1.68 -4.28
C ASP A 83 10.79 1.81 -4.20
N GLY A 84 11.45 1.27 -3.18
CA GLY A 84 12.91 1.19 -3.14
C GLY A 84 13.50 0.08 -4.05
N PRO A 85 14.83 -0.04 -4.15
CA PRO A 85 15.84 0.78 -3.49
C PRO A 85 16.13 2.09 -4.21
N SER A 86 16.39 3.14 -3.47
CA SER A 86 16.77 4.46 -3.97
C SER A 86 17.81 5.14 -3.06
N ASP A 87 18.20 6.38 -3.38
CA ASP A 87 19.05 7.17 -2.48
C ASP A 87 18.36 7.43 -1.12
N ARG A 88 17.02 7.45 -1.10
CA ARG A 88 16.24 7.62 0.15
C ARG A 88 16.32 6.40 1.04
N THR A 89 16.52 5.22 0.48
CA THR A 89 16.66 3.97 1.26
C THR A 89 17.81 4.07 2.26
N ASP A 90 18.98 4.60 1.87
CA ASP A 90 20.11 4.77 2.80
C ASP A 90 19.80 5.79 3.91
N GLU A 91 19.08 6.90 3.61
CA GLU A 91 18.66 7.88 4.62
C GLU A 91 17.64 7.27 5.60
N VAL A 92 16.71 6.45 5.11
CA VAL A 92 15.77 5.71 5.96
C VAL A 92 16.50 4.74 6.86
N LEU A 93 17.47 3.97 6.33
CA LEU A 93 18.29 3.04 7.11
C LEU A 93 19.10 3.74 8.22
N ASP A 94 19.61 4.96 7.96
CA ASP A 94 20.29 5.75 9.00
C ASP A 94 19.34 6.05 10.16
N ILE A 95 18.12 6.52 9.86
CA ILE A 95 17.12 6.84 10.88
C ILE A 95 16.66 5.59 11.67
N LEU A 96 16.43 4.46 10.98
CA LEU A 96 16.05 3.21 11.64
C LEU A 96 17.13 2.74 12.60
N LYS A 97 18.39 2.78 12.17
CA LYS A 97 19.56 2.42 12.97
C LYS A 97 19.74 3.32 14.20
N GLU A 98 19.62 4.64 14.03
CA GLU A 98 19.68 5.61 15.14
C GLU A 98 18.58 5.37 16.18
N ASN A 99 17.46 4.80 15.78
CA ASN A 99 16.33 4.50 16.63
C ASN A 99 16.32 3.06 17.19
N ASP A 100 17.28 2.20 16.81
CA ASP A 100 17.37 0.78 17.15
C ASP A 100 16.08 0.02 16.80
N ILE A 101 15.59 0.19 15.57
CA ILE A 101 14.38 -0.46 15.05
C ILE A 101 14.60 -1.00 13.65
N ASN A 102 13.78 -1.98 13.27
CA ASN A 102 13.77 -2.57 11.94
C ASN A 102 12.46 -2.30 11.20
N ALA A 103 12.49 -2.42 9.89
CA ALA A 103 11.36 -2.21 8.99
C ALA A 103 11.35 -3.24 7.85
N THR A 104 10.24 -3.29 7.08
CA THR A 104 10.12 -4.12 5.88
C THR A 104 10.14 -3.24 4.64
N PHE A 105 10.96 -3.60 3.66
CA PHE A 105 11.11 -2.89 2.39
C PHE A 105 10.56 -3.72 1.24
N PHE A 106 9.52 -3.24 0.59
CA PHE A 106 8.94 -3.83 -0.61
C PHE A 106 9.64 -3.24 -1.84
N LEU A 107 10.54 -4.02 -2.42
CA LEU A 107 11.51 -3.55 -3.41
C LEU A 107 11.01 -3.77 -4.83
N ILE A 108 11.20 -2.76 -5.70
CA ILE A 108 10.97 -2.87 -7.14
C ILE A 108 12.16 -3.52 -7.82
N GLY A 109 11.94 -4.64 -8.48
CA GLY A 109 13.01 -5.48 -9.04
C GLY A 109 13.88 -4.78 -10.10
N ASN A 110 13.32 -3.93 -10.98
CA ASN A 110 14.07 -3.23 -12.01
C ASN A 110 15.02 -2.15 -11.47
N GLN A 111 14.77 -1.64 -10.26
CA GLN A 111 15.65 -0.69 -9.58
C GLN A 111 16.87 -1.36 -8.93
N ILE A 112 16.85 -2.68 -8.77
CA ILE A 112 17.95 -3.45 -8.20
C ILE A 112 19.04 -3.67 -9.25
N ASN A 113 20.22 -3.11 -9.02
CA ASN A 113 21.36 -3.19 -9.92
C ASN A 113 22.69 -3.13 -9.16
N LYS A 114 23.82 -2.98 -9.88
CA LYS A 114 25.15 -2.96 -9.25
C LYS A 114 25.34 -1.75 -8.32
N SER A 115 24.75 -0.59 -8.62
CA SER A 115 24.89 0.63 -7.81
C SER A 115 24.14 0.50 -6.48
N THR A 116 22.96 -0.14 -6.47
CA THR A 116 22.13 -0.32 -5.26
C THR A 116 22.55 -1.51 -4.39
N LYS A 117 23.54 -2.31 -4.86
CA LYS A 117 23.98 -3.52 -4.15
C LYS A 117 24.48 -3.26 -2.72
N LYS A 118 25.17 -2.13 -2.51
CA LYS A 118 25.71 -1.77 -1.18
C LYS A 118 24.59 -1.48 -0.21
N THR A 119 23.61 -0.69 -0.62
CA THR A 119 22.39 -0.35 0.14
C THR A 119 21.59 -1.61 0.50
N LEU A 120 21.37 -2.51 -0.47
CA LEU A 120 20.65 -3.76 -0.22
C LEU A 120 21.36 -4.71 0.76
N LYS A 121 22.68 -4.81 0.67
CA LYS A 121 23.48 -5.58 1.64
C LYS A 121 23.43 -4.96 3.03
N ARG A 122 23.47 -3.64 3.12
CA ARG A 122 23.33 -2.88 4.36
C ARG A 122 21.95 -3.15 4.98
N LEU A 123 20.87 -3.04 4.20
CA LEU A 123 19.51 -3.28 4.62
C LEU A 123 19.36 -4.62 5.33
N VAL A 124 19.81 -5.71 4.69
CA VAL A 124 19.75 -7.06 5.28
C VAL A 124 20.69 -7.20 6.50
N LYS A 125 21.91 -6.68 6.43
CA LYS A 125 22.88 -6.76 7.53
C LYS A 125 22.39 -6.06 8.80
N GLU A 126 21.64 -4.98 8.66
CA GLU A 126 21.06 -4.22 9.77
C GLU A 126 19.74 -4.82 10.28
N GLY A 127 19.33 -6.01 9.79
CA GLY A 127 18.17 -6.75 10.29
C GLY A 127 16.83 -6.33 9.69
N ASN A 128 16.82 -5.49 8.65
CA ASN A 128 15.60 -5.15 7.96
C ASN A 128 15.16 -6.26 7.01
N GLN A 129 13.86 -6.39 6.79
CA GLN A 129 13.26 -7.38 5.91
C GLN A 129 13.16 -6.87 4.48
N VAL A 130 13.49 -7.73 3.51
CA VAL A 130 13.23 -7.50 2.08
C VAL A 130 11.97 -8.23 1.65
N ALA A 131 11.13 -7.57 0.86
CA ALA A 131 9.91 -8.10 0.27
C ALA A 131 9.79 -7.65 -1.20
N VAL A 132 8.84 -8.19 -1.95
CA VAL A 132 8.67 -7.94 -3.37
C VAL A 132 7.60 -6.88 -3.62
N HIS A 133 7.93 -5.84 -4.43
CA HIS A 133 6.98 -4.86 -4.95
C HIS A 133 6.94 -4.88 -6.47
N THR A 134 6.78 -6.06 -7.07
CA THR A 134 6.87 -6.33 -8.52
C THR A 134 8.26 -6.03 -9.10
N TYR A 135 8.45 -6.35 -10.37
CA TYR A 135 9.69 -6.02 -11.09
C TYR A 135 9.56 -4.71 -11.84
N CYS A 136 8.42 -4.49 -12.52
CA CYS A 136 8.17 -3.35 -13.39
C CYS A 136 7.51 -2.18 -12.67
N HIS A 137 6.49 -2.41 -11.85
CA HIS A 137 5.67 -1.41 -11.13
C HIS A 137 4.85 -0.47 -12.05
N GLU A 138 4.52 -0.89 -13.25
CA GLU A 138 3.63 -0.14 -14.15
C GLU A 138 2.38 -0.96 -14.45
N ALA A 139 1.18 -0.37 -14.34
CA ALA A 139 -0.08 -1.10 -14.44
C ALA A 139 -0.19 -1.91 -15.74
N ASP A 140 0.12 -1.30 -16.86
CA ASP A 140 0.06 -1.94 -18.20
C ASP A 140 1.11 -3.05 -18.36
N CYS A 141 2.18 -3.03 -17.56
CA CYS A 141 3.23 -4.04 -17.57
C CYS A 141 2.88 -5.24 -16.68
N ILE A 142 2.20 -5.02 -15.54
CA ILE A 142 2.03 -6.06 -14.52
C ILE A 142 0.61 -6.63 -14.46
N TYR A 143 -0.42 -5.87 -14.89
CA TYR A 143 -1.82 -6.22 -14.69
C TYR A 143 -2.57 -6.60 -15.98
N ASP A 144 -1.84 -7.08 -17.00
CA ASP A 144 -2.45 -7.64 -18.21
C ASP A 144 -3.15 -8.98 -17.93
N SER A 145 -2.54 -9.84 -17.12
CA SER A 145 -3.07 -11.15 -16.76
C SER A 145 -2.51 -11.65 -15.43
N ALA A 146 -3.10 -12.74 -14.89
CA ALA A 146 -2.54 -13.43 -13.72
C ALA A 146 -1.13 -13.99 -14.00
N ASP A 147 -0.88 -14.47 -15.23
CA ASP A 147 0.43 -14.97 -15.65
C ASP A 147 1.47 -13.85 -15.67
N THR A 148 1.11 -12.70 -16.22
CA THR A 148 1.99 -11.55 -16.30
C THR A 148 2.42 -11.10 -14.91
N TYR A 149 1.45 -10.94 -13.99
CA TYR A 149 1.74 -10.54 -12.61
C TYR A 149 2.61 -11.57 -11.88
N TYR A 150 2.26 -12.85 -11.97
CA TYR A 150 3.02 -13.93 -11.34
C TYR A 150 4.48 -13.95 -11.82
N ASN A 151 4.70 -13.91 -13.13
CA ASN A 151 6.04 -13.93 -13.71
C ASN A 151 6.86 -12.69 -13.31
N ASP A 152 6.23 -11.53 -13.22
CA ASP A 152 6.86 -10.28 -12.80
C ASP A 152 7.32 -10.35 -11.33
N VAL A 153 6.46 -10.83 -10.41
CA VAL A 153 6.82 -11.05 -8.99
C VAL A 153 7.96 -12.06 -8.88
N MET A 154 7.91 -13.19 -9.58
CA MET A 154 8.96 -14.22 -9.54
C MET A 154 10.30 -13.71 -10.09
N LYS A 155 10.25 -12.84 -11.11
CA LYS A 155 11.44 -12.17 -11.65
C LYS A 155 12.05 -11.21 -10.61
N ALA A 156 11.22 -10.44 -9.92
CA ALA A 156 11.66 -9.55 -8.85
C ALA A 156 12.28 -10.34 -7.68
N ALA A 157 11.64 -11.40 -7.23
CA ALA A 157 12.13 -12.26 -6.16
C ALA A 157 13.53 -12.85 -6.48
N LYS A 158 13.71 -13.38 -7.69
CA LYS A 158 15.03 -13.84 -8.17
C LYS A 158 16.08 -12.73 -8.15
N ARG A 159 15.69 -11.50 -8.49
CA ARG A 159 16.58 -10.35 -8.49
C ARG A 159 16.98 -9.98 -7.05
N ILE A 160 16.03 -9.91 -6.12
CA ILE A 160 16.27 -9.66 -4.70
C ILE A 160 17.24 -10.71 -4.16
N LYS A 161 16.94 -12.00 -4.31
CA LYS A 161 17.82 -13.10 -3.88
C LYS A 161 19.24 -12.96 -4.41
N LYS A 162 19.39 -12.66 -5.70
CA LYS A 162 20.72 -12.49 -6.34
C LYS A 162 21.57 -11.40 -5.68
N TYR A 163 20.97 -10.30 -5.22
CA TYR A 163 21.71 -9.15 -4.70
C TYR A 163 21.81 -9.11 -3.18
N THR A 164 20.86 -9.72 -2.47
CA THR A 164 20.80 -9.75 -1.00
C THR A 164 21.24 -11.08 -0.40
N GLY A 165 21.08 -12.19 -1.12
CA GLY A 165 21.21 -13.55 -0.60
C GLY A 165 19.95 -14.08 0.10
N VAL A 166 18.90 -13.25 0.25
CA VAL A 166 17.65 -13.59 0.96
C VAL A 166 16.56 -13.97 -0.04
N ASP A 167 15.83 -15.05 0.24
CA ASP A 167 14.60 -15.40 -0.45
C ASP A 167 13.43 -14.63 0.17
N PRO A 168 12.84 -13.63 -0.53
CA PRO A 168 11.70 -12.91 0.01
C PRO A 168 10.48 -13.81 0.08
N LYS A 169 9.70 -13.70 1.16
CA LYS A 169 8.45 -14.47 1.35
C LYS A 169 7.20 -13.60 1.27
N PHE A 170 7.35 -12.30 1.30
CA PHE A 170 6.24 -11.36 1.23
C PHE A 170 6.28 -10.55 -0.05
N TYR A 171 5.08 -10.20 -0.53
CA TYR A 171 4.92 -9.25 -1.62
C TYR A 171 3.78 -8.27 -1.31
N ARG A 172 3.79 -7.12 -1.98
CA ARG A 172 2.71 -6.14 -1.94
C ARG A 172 2.30 -5.81 -3.35
N PHE A 173 0.99 -5.79 -3.57
CA PHE A 173 0.42 -5.34 -4.82
C PHE A 173 0.61 -3.83 -4.97
N PRO A 174 1.16 -3.32 -6.08
CA PRO A 174 1.02 -1.91 -6.40
C PRO A 174 -0.44 -1.47 -6.30
N TRP A 175 -0.68 -0.35 -5.64
CA TRP A 175 -2.03 0.18 -5.32
C TRP A 175 -2.89 -0.73 -4.43
N GLY A 176 -2.29 -1.72 -3.75
CA GLY A 176 -2.98 -2.62 -2.83
C GLY A 176 -3.68 -3.81 -3.49
N SER A 177 -4.05 -4.80 -2.68
CA SER A 177 -4.58 -6.08 -3.18
C SER A 177 -6.04 -6.02 -3.68
N VAL A 178 -6.72 -4.90 -3.52
CA VAL A 178 -8.12 -4.68 -3.95
C VAL A 178 -8.21 -3.49 -4.90
N ASN A 179 -7.27 -3.38 -5.83
CA ASN A 179 -7.30 -2.38 -6.88
C ASN A 179 -8.16 -2.83 -8.09
N GLY A 180 -8.60 -1.88 -8.91
CA GLY A 180 -9.48 -2.14 -10.06
C GLY A 180 -8.84 -2.99 -11.17
N TYR A 181 -7.51 -2.99 -11.27
CA TYR A 181 -6.78 -3.71 -12.34
C TYR A 181 -6.86 -5.23 -12.20
N ILE A 182 -6.92 -5.77 -10.97
CA ILE A 182 -6.81 -7.22 -10.71
C ILE A 182 -8.13 -7.90 -10.36
N LYS A 183 -9.25 -7.20 -10.40
CA LYS A 183 -10.57 -7.68 -9.93
C LYS A 183 -10.90 -9.10 -10.41
N ASN A 184 -10.62 -9.40 -11.67
CA ASN A 184 -11.03 -10.67 -12.30
C ASN A 184 -10.07 -11.84 -12.00
N TYR A 185 -8.81 -11.58 -11.68
CA TYR A 185 -7.77 -12.63 -11.50
C TYR A 185 -6.99 -12.51 -10.18
N ARG A 186 -7.42 -11.63 -9.27
CA ARG A 186 -6.81 -11.47 -7.95
C ARG A 186 -6.66 -12.80 -7.19
N LYS A 187 -7.74 -13.60 -7.16
CA LYS A 187 -7.74 -14.91 -6.48
C LYS A 187 -6.73 -15.87 -7.07
N ASP A 188 -6.61 -15.91 -8.40
CA ASP A 188 -5.66 -16.77 -9.09
C ASP A 188 -4.21 -16.37 -8.78
N ILE A 189 -3.88 -15.08 -8.86
CA ILE A 189 -2.57 -14.55 -8.46
C ILE A 189 -2.21 -14.99 -7.04
N ILE A 190 -3.10 -14.75 -6.08
CA ILE A 190 -2.87 -15.06 -4.66
C ILE A 190 -2.64 -16.56 -4.47
N MET A 191 -3.47 -17.41 -5.07
CA MET A 191 -3.32 -18.86 -4.95
C MET A 191 -2.00 -19.37 -5.54
N ARG A 192 -1.57 -18.83 -6.68
CA ARG A 192 -0.33 -19.24 -7.35
C ARG A 192 0.89 -18.81 -6.54
N LEU A 193 0.96 -17.56 -6.11
CA LEU A 193 2.07 -17.06 -5.30
C LEU A 193 2.13 -17.75 -3.93
N LYS A 194 0.98 -18.10 -3.35
CA LYS A 194 0.93 -18.87 -2.11
C LYS A 194 1.51 -20.29 -2.27
N LYS A 195 1.32 -20.94 -3.41
CA LYS A 195 1.96 -22.24 -3.71
C LYS A 195 3.49 -22.15 -3.77
N GLU A 196 4.02 -20.99 -4.16
CA GLU A 196 5.46 -20.70 -4.13
C GLU A 196 5.96 -20.24 -2.75
N GLY A 197 5.10 -20.23 -1.73
CA GLY A 197 5.44 -19.82 -0.37
C GLY A 197 5.39 -18.32 -0.11
N PHE A 198 4.79 -17.53 -1.02
CA PHE A 198 4.61 -16.09 -0.83
C PHE A 198 3.30 -15.76 -0.12
N GLU A 199 3.34 -14.72 0.72
CA GLU A 199 2.17 -14.08 1.29
C GLU A 199 2.13 -12.59 0.91
N TYR A 200 0.93 -12.05 0.60
CA TYR A 200 0.81 -10.61 0.37
C TYR A 200 0.52 -9.87 1.67
N CYS A 201 0.97 -8.62 1.73
CA CYS A 201 0.71 -7.75 2.85
C CYS A 201 0.33 -6.35 2.37
N ASP A 202 -0.91 -5.94 2.65
CA ASP A 202 -1.39 -4.57 2.49
C ASP A 202 -0.96 -3.71 3.71
N TRP A 203 -1.72 -2.68 4.03
CA TRP A 203 -1.51 -1.78 5.16
C TRP A 203 -2.84 -1.40 5.82
N ASN A 204 -2.80 -0.83 7.00
CA ASN A 204 -3.96 -0.27 7.70
C ASN A 204 -3.72 1.15 8.24
N VAL A 205 -2.52 1.69 8.05
CA VAL A 205 -2.18 3.09 8.28
C VAL A 205 -1.37 3.58 7.09
N SER A 206 -1.72 4.72 6.49
CA SER A 206 -1.02 5.33 5.37
C SER A 206 -0.47 6.71 5.72
N GLY A 207 0.74 7.02 5.24
CA GLY A 207 1.29 8.38 5.25
C GLY A 207 0.78 9.22 4.10
N GLU A 208 0.17 8.61 3.07
CA GLU A 208 -0.24 9.25 1.80
C GLU A 208 0.91 10.01 1.13
N ASP A 209 2.12 9.59 1.40
CA ASP A 209 3.35 10.24 0.94
C ASP A 209 3.68 9.97 -0.53
N SER A 210 2.91 9.09 -1.20
CA SER A 210 2.93 8.93 -2.66
C SER A 210 2.40 10.17 -3.40
N ILE A 211 1.58 11.00 -2.76
CA ILE A 211 1.05 12.24 -3.31
C ILE A 211 2.16 13.29 -3.38
N ARG A 212 2.46 13.82 -4.58
CA ARG A 212 3.59 14.74 -4.83
C ARG A 212 3.61 16.02 -3.98
N SER A 213 2.44 16.53 -3.63
CA SER A 213 2.30 17.80 -2.88
C SER A 213 2.45 17.64 -1.37
N GLN A 214 2.50 16.41 -0.85
CA GLN A 214 2.58 16.15 0.58
C GLN A 214 3.91 16.65 1.18
N ARG A 215 3.79 17.39 2.28
CA ARG A 215 4.92 17.83 3.11
C ARG A 215 5.04 16.94 4.35
N ALA A 216 6.19 16.89 4.96
CA ALA A 216 6.45 16.09 6.15
C ALA A 216 5.36 16.24 7.23
N ARG A 217 4.87 17.47 7.48
CA ARG A 217 3.78 17.73 8.43
C ARG A 217 2.47 17.03 8.06
N GLN A 218 2.13 16.95 6.76
CA GLN A 218 0.91 16.31 6.28
C GLN A 218 1.03 14.79 6.43
N ILE A 219 2.18 14.22 6.05
CA ILE A 219 2.50 12.80 6.22
C ILE A 219 2.37 12.39 7.70
N ILE A 220 2.95 13.18 8.61
CA ILE A 220 2.82 12.97 10.06
C ILE A 220 1.35 13.00 10.49
N ASN A 221 0.56 13.97 10.02
CA ASN A 221 -0.85 14.08 10.37
C ASN A 221 -1.68 12.90 9.84
N ASN A 222 -1.40 12.43 8.62
CA ASN A 222 -2.07 11.28 8.04
C ASN A 222 -1.81 10.02 8.89
N VAL A 223 -0.56 9.73 9.22
CA VAL A 223 -0.22 8.62 10.12
C VAL A 223 -0.87 8.81 11.50
N LYS A 224 -0.82 10.05 12.07
CA LYS A 224 -1.37 10.38 13.38
C LYS A 224 -2.87 10.18 13.47
N SER A 225 -3.62 10.40 12.40
CA SER A 225 -5.09 10.26 12.41
C SER A 225 -5.54 8.84 12.80
N ASN A 226 -4.70 7.84 12.59
CA ASN A 226 -5.02 6.43 12.82
C ASN A 226 -4.03 5.67 13.74
N TYR A 227 -2.99 6.34 14.28
CA TYR A 227 -1.89 5.65 14.95
C TYR A 227 -2.27 4.87 16.22
N LYS A 228 -3.38 5.21 16.87
CA LYS A 228 -3.87 4.49 18.07
C LYS A 228 -5.04 3.54 17.79
N VAL A 229 -5.49 3.46 16.55
CA VAL A 229 -6.64 2.62 16.17
C VAL A 229 -6.28 1.13 16.23
N TYR A 230 -5.04 0.79 15.90
CA TYR A 230 -4.58 -0.60 15.81
C TYR A 230 -3.50 -0.90 16.85
N ASN A 231 -3.54 -2.09 17.46
CA ASN A 231 -2.44 -2.58 18.30
C ASN A 231 -1.23 -3.03 17.48
N GLU A 232 -1.47 -3.43 16.23
CA GLU A 232 -0.45 -3.91 15.28
C GLU A 232 -0.58 -3.16 13.95
N PRO A 233 -0.35 -1.82 13.90
CA PRO A 233 -0.44 -1.06 12.67
C PRO A 233 0.65 -1.46 11.68
N VAL A 234 0.26 -1.70 10.43
CA VAL A 234 1.14 -1.80 9.28
C VAL A 234 1.10 -0.45 8.57
N ILE A 235 2.21 0.26 8.60
CA ILE A 235 2.30 1.67 8.17
C ILE A 235 2.94 1.71 6.79
N LEU A 236 2.17 2.18 5.80
CA LEU A 236 2.66 2.42 4.44
C LEU A 236 3.36 3.77 4.36
N LEU A 237 4.60 3.73 3.95
CA LEU A 237 5.44 4.84 3.52
C LEU A 237 6.20 4.44 2.25
N HIS A 238 6.86 5.40 1.60
CA HIS A 238 7.65 5.15 0.39
C HIS A 238 9.07 5.69 0.54
N ASP A 239 10.05 4.93 0.05
CA ASP A 239 11.47 5.33 -0.01
C ASP A 239 11.99 5.58 -1.43
N ALA A 240 11.09 5.87 -2.40
CA ALA A 240 11.47 6.29 -3.74
C ALA A 240 12.26 7.62 -3.73
N ASN A 241 13.07 7.88 -4.76
CA ASN A 241 13.94 9.07 -4.85
C ASN A 241 13.22 10.41 -4.60
N ALA A 242 11.96 10.52 -4.99
CA ALA A 242 11.18 11.74 -4.82
C ALA A 242 10.69 11.97 -3.36
N ARG A 243 10.87 11.01 -2.44
CA ARG A 243 10.23 10.98 -1.11
C ARG A 243 11.07 11.61 0.01
N LYS A 244 11.72 12.75 -0.24
CA LYS A 244 12.47 13.51 0.78
C LYS A 244 11.63 13.93 1.98
N GLU A 245 10.35 14.21 1.78
CA GLU A 245 9.45 14.62 2.85
C GLU A 245 9.10 13.44 3.78
N THR A 246 9.08 12.20 3.26
CA THR A 246 8.95 10.98 4.06
C THR A 246 10.13 10.81 5.02
N VAL A 247 11.35 10.98 4.50
CA VAL A 247 12.58 10.96 5.33
C VAL A 247 12.52 11.97 6.47
N LYS A 248 12.05 13.20 6.20
CA LYS A 248 11.88 14.24 7.23
C LYS A 248 10.78 13.91 8.26
N ALA A 249 9.71 13.22 7.82
CA ALA A 249 8.59 12.85 8.68
C ALA A 249 8.93 11.66 9.60
N LEU A 250 9.79 10.76 9.14
CA LEU A 250 10.03 9.46 9.76
C LEU A 250 10.49 9.55 11.25
N PRO A 251 11.43 10.40 11.67
CA PRO A 251 11.81 10.50 13.07
C PRO A 251 10.65 10.89 14.00
N VAL A 252 9.75 11.76 13.53
CA VAL A 252 8.58 12.19 14.30
C VAL A 252 7.56 11.06 14.41
N ILE A 253 7.34 10.31 13.33
CA ILE A 253 6.46 9.13 13.31
C ILE A 253 6.98 8.08 14.30
N ILE A 254 8.26 7.75 14.26
CA ILE A 254 8.88 6.79 15.18
C ILE A 254 8.71 7.22 16.62
N LYS A 255 9.04 8.48 16.93
CA LYS A 255 8.88 9.02 18.28
C LYS A 255 7.43 8.94 18.76
N MET A 256 6.47 9.30 17.91
CA MET A 256 5.04 9.28 18.24
C MET A 256 4.57 7.87 18.64
N TYR A 257 5.00 6.83 17.94
CA TYR A 257 4.66 5.44 18.27
C TYR A 257 5.39 4.96 19.54
N LYS A 258 6.69 5.29 19.72
CA LYS A 258 7.43 4.98 20.93
C LYS A 258 6.78 5.62 22.17
N ASP A 259 6.43 6.89 22.10
CA ASP A 259 5.74 7.63 23.19
C ASP A 259 4.35 7.03 23.51
N ALA A 260 3.70 6.39 22.56
CA ALA A 260 2.43 5.68 22.75
C ALA A 260 2.60 4.21 23.22
N GLY A 261 3.84 3.78 23.49
CA GLY A 261 4.17 2.46 24.03
C GLY A 261 4.21 1.33 23.01
N TYR A 262 4.41 1.66 21.71
CA TYR A 262 4.64 0.65 20.68
C TYR A 262 6.11 0.26 20.62
N SER A 263 6.38 -1.04 20.46
CA SER A 263 7.62 -1.57 19.89
C SER A 263 7.54 -1.56 18.36
N PHE A 264 8.67 -1.78 17.69
CA PHE A 264 8.72 -1.94 16.23
C PHE A 264 9.23 -3.31 15.86
N ASP A 265 8.74 -3.86 14.74
CA ASP A 265 9.19 -5.15 14.22
C ASP A 265 8.98 -5.22 12.69
N ILE A 266 9.48 -6.30 12.07
CA ILE A 266 9.30 -6.62 10.66
C ILE A 266 8.03 -7.45 10.42
N ILE A 267 7.48 -7.40 9.22
CA ILE A 267 6.21 -8.10 8.86
C ILE A 267 6.29 -9.62 9.11
N GLU A 268 7.45 -10.23 8.92
CA GLU A 268 7.63 -11.68 9.13
C GLU A 268 7.31 -12.13 10.57
N ASN A 269 7.49 -11.26 11.55
CA ASN A 269 7.22 -11.55 12.95
C ASN A 269 5.80 -11.23 13.37
N ARG A 270 4.96 -10.71 12.47
CA ARG A 270 3.54 -10.48 12.71
C ARG A 270 2.78 -11.80 12.67
N ASN A 271 1.87 -12.04 13.61
CA ASN A 271 1.10 -13.28 13.68
C ASN A 271 0.30 -13.59 12.40
N LYS A 272 -0.19 -12.54 11.72
CA LYS A 272 -0.91 -12.66 10.45
C LYS A 272 -0.58 -11.46 9.57
N PRO A 273 -0.39 -11.62 8.26
CA PRO A 273 -0.21 -10.49 7.36
C PRO A 273 -1.46 -9.60 7.34
N CYS A 274 -1.26 -8.29 7.13
CA CYS A 274 -2.35 -7.35 6.91
C CYS A 274 -2.88 -7.56 5.48
N GLN A 275 -4.10 -8.05 5.35
CA GLN A 275 -4.68 -8.43 4.07
C GLN A 275 -6.08 -7.84 3.91
N TRP A 276 -6.27 -7.02 2.89
CA TRP A 276 -7.57 -6.46 2.57
C TRP A 276 -8.51 -7.54 2.05
N LYS A 277 -9.76 -7.49 2.50
CA LYS A 277 -10.81 -8.39 2.04
C LYS A 277 -11.55 -7.73 0.88
N PRO A 278 -11.73 -8.40 -0.27
CA PRO A 278 -12.63 -7.90 -1.30
C PRO A 278 -14.07 -7.90 -0.77
N TYR A 279 -14.89 -7.01 -1.33
CA TYR A 279 -16.33 -6.94 -1.06
C TYR A 279 -17.06 -8.21 -1.46
#